data_bfbe1a8640a3955845b582beb8a35d88
#
_entry.id   bfbe1a8640a3955845b582beb8a35d88
#
_cell.length_a   1.000
_cell.length_b   1.000
_cell.length_c   1.000
_cell.angle_alpha   90.00
_cell.angle_beta   90.00
_cell.angle_gamma   90.00
#
_symmetry.space_group_name_H-M   'P 1'
#
loop_
_entity.id
_entity.type
_entity.pdbx_description
1 polymer ?
#
loop_
_entity_poly.entity_id
_entity_poly.type
_entity_poly.pdbx_seq_one_letter_code
_entity_poly.pdbx_strand_id
1 'polypeptide(L)'
;MGKSNFKSFITIVFMKLFLLVSTLFLANIVTPFIACAQSLPVDAVYGPELEGYSYPYPIEYFEFKSQGVDMRMAYMDIRPKSANGTTIVLLHGKNFCAATWVGTAQFLVEHGYRVIAPDQIGFCKSTKPEKYQYTFQQLGVNTKALLDHLGVSHAVMMGHSTGGMLAIRYALMYPEKVKQLVLVNPVGLEDWKAKGIPYPTVDQWYQRELGTNAGRVRNYERSTYYVGQWREEFEAPVQMYAGMYQGPGREIVAWNSALIYDMIFTQPIFYELEQLKVPTLLLIGTKDTTAIAKDFAPTEIRPLLGNYSQLGKAAAKKIPQATLIEFDNLGHAPQIQDPIIFNTALLQGIEGSN
;
A
#
# COMPACT_ATOMS: atom_id res chain seq x y z
N MET A 1 41.69 -79.09 7.74
CA MET A 1 43.11 -78.98 7.25
C MET A 1 43.11 -77.63 6.50
N GLY A 2 43.79 -76.65 6.82
CA GLY A 2 44.96 -76.25 7.55
C GLY A 2 45.08 -74.82 7.23
N LYS A 3 45.17 -73.98 8.24
CA LYS A 3 46.22 -73.02 8.60
C LYS A 3 46.74 -72.15 7.44
N SER A 4 47.03 -70.88 7.54
CA SER A 4 47.54 -70.08 8.66
C SER A 4 47.61 -68.62 8.26
N ASN A 5 47.45 -67.80 9.25
CA ASN A 5 48.12 -66.51 9.50
C ASN A 5 49.09 -65.97 8.44
N PHE A 6 48.99 -64.74 8.09
CA PHE A 6 50.11 -63.81 8.15
C PHE A 6 49.64 -62.40 8.52
N LYS A 7 50.01 -62.03 9.71
CA LYS A 7 50.04 -60.66 10.22
C LYS A 7 51.30 -60.01 9.74
N SER A 8 51.28 -58.75 9.57
CA SER A 8 52.28 -57.76 9.95
C SER A 8 53.14 -57.16 8.85
N PHE A 9 53.40 -55.91 9.06
CA PHE A 9 54.39 -54.99 8.50
C PHE A 9 54.13 -54.48 7.07
N ILE A 10 53.61 -53.26 6.99
CA ILE A 10 54.32 -52.10 6.44
C ILE A 10 53.71 -50.86 7.07
N THR A 11 54.35 -50.43 8.15
CA THR A 11 54.32 -49.04 8.63
C THR A 11 55.47 -48.33 7.95
N ILE A 12 55.31 -47.07 7.68
CA ILE A 12 56.29 -46.04 7.33
C ILE A 12 56.64 -45.96 5.83
N VAL A 13 56.39 -44.72 5.38
CA VAL A 13 56.87 -43.92 4.27
C VAL A 13 55.75 -43.60 3.29
N PHE A 14 54.95 -42.64 3.67
CA PHE A 14 54.45 -41.58 2.79
C PHE A 14 54.13 -40.35 3.63
N MET A 15 55.18 -39.72 4.06
CA MET A 15 55.14 -38.34 4.53
C MET A 15 55.53 -37.45 3.34
N LYS A 16 54.74 -36.42 3.10
CA LYS A 16 54.97 -35.29 2.19
C LYS A 16 54.58 -35.49 0.73
N LEU A 17 53.33 -35.23 0.43
CA LEU A 17 52.95 -34.26 -0.59
C LEU A 17 51.60 -33.65 -0.23
N PHE A 18 51.62 -32.66 0.65
CA PHE A 18 50.48 -31.75 0.87
C PHE A 18 50.45 -30.80 -0.34
N LEU A 19 49.65 -31.13 -1.34
CA LEU A 19 49.18 -30.13 -2.29
C LEU A 19 48.16 -29.23 -1.56
N LEU A 20 48.57 -28.00 -1.30
CA LEU A 20 47.69 -26.90 -0.92
C LEU A 20 46.72 -26.66 -2.08
N VAL A 21 45.54 -27.24 -2.02
CA VAL A 21 44.38 -26.75 -2.75
C VAL A 21 43.74 -25.71 -1.86
N SER A 22 44.15 -24.45 -2.04
CA SER A 22 43.49 -23.30 -1.46
C SER A 22 42.14 -23.13 -2.17
N THR A 23 41.09 -23.76 -1.63
CA THR A 23 39.71 -23.39 -1.95
C THR A 23 39.45 -21.99 -1.37
N LEU A 24 39.56 -20.97 -2.23
CA LEU A 24 39.01 -19.68 -1.93
C LEU A 24 37.48 -19.84 -1.81
N PHE A 25 37.00 -20.00 -0.59
CA PHE A 25 35.63 -19.70 -0.26
C PHE A 25 35.48 -18.18 -0.36
N LEU A 26 35.01 -17.68 -1.51
CA LEU A 26 34.42 -16.36 -1.61
C LEU A 26 33.16 -16.40 -0.75
N ALA A 27 33.28 -16.05 0.52
CA ALA A 27 32.15 -15.68 1.34
C ALA A 27 31.55 -14.41 0.71
N ASN A 28 30.47 -14.57 -0.03
CA ASN A 28 29.60 -13.46 -0.35
C ASN A 28 29.08 -12.93 0.99
N ILE A 29 29.75 -11.94 1.52
CA ILE A 29 29.23 -11.11 2.62
C ILE A 29 28.07 -10.34 2.00
N VAL A 30 26.87 -10.92 2.08
CA VAL A 30 25.63 -10.17 1.95
C VAL A 30 25.63 -9.27 3.18
N THR A 31 26.16 -8.07 3.02
CA THR A 31 25.92 -7.01 4.00
C THR A 31 24.42 -6.76 3.99
N PRO A 32 23.71 -7.03 5.10
CA PRO A 32 22.33 -6.56 5.20
C PRO A 32 22.42 -5.04 5.06
N PHE A 33 21.73 -4.50 4.07
CA PHE A 33 21.43 -3.08 4.01
C PHE A 33 20.55 -2.83 5.25
N ILE A 34 21.18 -2.55 6.38
CA ILE A 34 20.52 -1.96 7.53
C ILE A 34 20.19 -0.57 7.03
N ALA A 35 18.96 -0.40 6.51
CA ALA A 35 18.39 0.91 6.38
C ALA A 35 18.49 1.52 7.78
N CYS A 36 19.42 2.45 7.95
CA CYS A 36 19.54 3.21 9.17
C CYS A 36 18.19 3.91 9.32
N ALA A 37 17.35 3.42 10.19
CA ALA A 37 16.13 4.11 10.59
C ALA A 37 16.63 5.40 11.25
N GLN A 38 16.69 6.47 10.46
CA GLN A 38 16.88 7.80 11.02
C GLN A 38 15.71 8.00 11.98
N SER A 39 16.00 8.20 13.26
CA SER A 39 14.98 8.62 14.22
C SER A 39 14.36 9.91 13.70
N LEU A 40 13.13 9.80 13.18
CA LEU A 40 12.43 10.98 12.66
C LEU A 40 12.21 11.94 13.82
N PRO A 41 12.42 13.26 13.61
CA PRO A 41 12.14 14.26 14.63
C PRO A 41 10.68 14.11 15.08
N VAL A 42 10.42 14.31 16.36
CA VAL A 42 9.07 14.21 16.95
C VAL A 42 8.07 15.18 16.30
N ASP A 43 8.56 16.23 15.66
CA ASP A 43 7.79 17.25 14.94
C ASP A 43 8.44 17.52 13.56
N ALA A 44 8.39 16.54 12.69
CA ALA A 44 8.89 16.71 11.33
C ALA A 44 8.07 17.77 10.58
N VAL A 45 8.77 18.62 9.81
CA VAL A 45 8.18 19.67 8.97
C VAL A 45 8.54 19.40 7.52
N TYR A 46 7.52 19.26 6.66
CA TYR A 46 7.71 19.02 5.23
C TYR A 46 6.96 20.05 4.40
N GLY A 47 7.42 20.25 3.16
CA GLY A 47 6.69 21.06 2.19
C GLY A 47 5.39 20.41 1.72
N PRO A 48 4.55 21.14 0.95
CA PRO A 48 3.26 20.64 0.50
C PRO A 48 3.36 19.45 -0.46
N GLU A 49 4.44 19.30 -1.21
CA GLU A 49 4.74 18.12 -2.03
C GLU A 49 5.73 17.18 -1.30
N LEU A 50 5.65 17.16 0.02
CA LEU A 50 6.47 16.31 0.90
C LEU A 50 7.97 16.52 0.66
N GLU A 51 8.38 17.76 0.36
CA GLU A 51 9.77 18.16 0.26
C GLU A 51 10.47 17.96 1.60
N GLY A 52 11.67 17.44 1.56
CA GLY A 52 12.46 17.10 2.77
C GLY A 52 12.23 15.66 3.27
N TYR A 53 11.22 14.95 2.79
CA TYR A 53 11.04 13.52 3.11
C TYR A 53 11.70 12.63 2.04
N SER A 54 12.52 11.67 2.48
CA SER A 54 13.18 10.70 1.60
C SER A 54 12.32 9.46 1.39
N TYR A 55 12.10 9.08 0.13
CA TYR A 55 11.44 7.83 -0.20
C TYR A 55 12.43 6.65 -0.18
N PRO A 56 11.94 5.43 0.06
CA PRO A 56 12.80 4.24 0.13
C PRO A 56 13.41 3.84 -1.21
N TYR A 57 12.81 4.29 -2.31
CA TYR A 57 13.26 4.08 -3.69
C TYR A 57 13.29 5.40 -4.45
N PRO A 58 14.05 5.47 -5.57
CA PRO A 58 14.06 6.66 -6.43
C PRO A 58 12.65 7.07 -6.85
N ILE A 59 12.42 8.38 -6.88
CA ILE A 59 11.17 8.98 -7.35
C ILE A 59 11.38 9.53 -8.75
N GLU A 60 10.47 9.18 -9.63
CA GLU A 60 10.31 9.76 -10.95
C GLU A 60 9.02 10.57 -11.01
N TYR A 61 8.89 11.42 -12.02
CA TYR A 61 7.74 12.29 -12.20
C TYR A 61 7.16 12.14 -13.59
N PHE A 62 5.86 11.94 -13.66
CA PHE A 62 5.07 11.97 -14.88
C PHE A 62 4.36 13.32 -14.98
N GLU A 63 4.74 14.12 -15.96
CA GLU A 63 4.16 15.43 -16.25
C GLU A 63 3.05 15.30 -17.28
N PHE A 64 1.90 15.89 -16.99
CA PHE A 64 0.73 15.85 -17.85
C PHE A 64 -0.22 17.01 -17.54
N LYS A 65 -1.20 17.24 -18.41
CA LYS A 65 -2.25 18.24 -18.19
C LYS A 65 -3.57 17.56 -17.82
N SER A 66 -4.20 18.04 -16.75
CA SER A 66 -5.53 17.57 -16.33
C SER A 66 -6.39 18.74 -15.90
N GLN A 67 -7.63 18.82 -16.38
CA GLN A 67 -8.58 19.90 -16.11
C GLN A 67 -8.00 21.30 -16.37
N GLY A 68 -7.13 21.43 -17.40
CA GLY A 68 -6.48 22.68 -17.74
C GLY A 68 -5.27 23.08 -16.88
N VAL A 69 -4.93 22.27 -15.86
CA VAL A 69 -3.81 22.50 -14.93
C VAL A 69 -2.66 21.56 -15.29
N ASP A 70 -1.43 22.09 -15.25
CA ASP A 70 -0.21 21.29 -15.40
C ASP A 70 0.02 20.52 -14.11
N MET A 71 0.13 19.19 -14.23
CA MET A 71 0.23 18.24 -13.14
C MET A 71 1.54 17.48 -13.20
N ARG A 72 2.04 17.12 -12.03
CA ARG A 72 3.20 16.25 -11.85
C ARG A 72 2.83 15.13 -10.88
N MET A 73 2.81 13.89 -11.38
CA MET A 73 2.55 12.71 -10.57
C MET A 73 3.88 12.04 -10.23
N ALA A 74 4.21 11.99 -8.95
CA ALA A 74 5.37 11.27 -8.44
C ALA A 74 5.09 9.76 -8.42
N TYR A 75 6.09 8.94 -8.73
CA TYR A 75 5.96 7.49 -8.65
C TYR A 75 7.32 6.80 -8.40
N MET A 76 7.26 5.61 -7.83
CA MET A 76 8.38 4.66 -7.79
C MET A 76 8.16 3.60 -8.87
N ASP A 77 9.16 3.31 -9.73
CA ASP A 77 9.19 2.17 -10.67
C ASP A 77 10.32 1.23 -10.26
N ILE A 78 9.98 0.17 -9.55
CA ILE A 78 10.94 -0.74 -8.92
C ILE A 78 10.99 -2.02 -9.74
N ARG A 79 12.18 -2.31 -10.31
CA ARG A 79 12.38 -3.45 -11.22
C ARG A 79 13.11 -4.58 -10.52
N PRO A 80 12.64 -5.82 -10.68
CA PRO A 80 13.32 -6.99 -10.12
C PRO A 80 14.61 -7.31 -10.90
N LYS A 81 15.56 -7.98 -10.25
CA LYS A 81 16.76 -8.49 -10.93
C LYS A 81 16.41 -9.58 -11.96
N SER A 82 15.43 -10.41 -11.67
CA SER A 82 14.90 -11.44 -12.56
C SER A 82 13.37 -11.26 -12.66
N ALA A 83 12.89 -10.81 -13.83
CA ALA A 83 11.50 -10.48 -14.02
C ALA A 83 10.65 -11.73 -14.34
N ASN A 84 9.49 -11.85 -13.69
CA ASN A 84 8.48 -12.87 -14.00
C ASN A 84 7.46 -12.41 -15.07
N GLY A 85 7.63 -11.19 -15.62
CA GLY A 85 6.77 -10.63 -16.66
C GLY A 85 5.49 -9.97 -16.15
N THR A 86 5.26 -9.92 -14.84
CA THR A 86 4.06 -9.29 -14.27
C THR A 86 4.40 -7.98 -13.58
N THR A 87 3.60 -6.95 -13.86
CA THR A 87 3.65 -5.66 -13.17
C THR A 87 2.53 -5.59 -12.14
N ILE A 88 2.86 -5.09 -10.94
CA ILE A 88 1.90 -4.79 -9.87
C ILE A 88 1.89 -3.28 -9.63
N VAL A 89 0.71 -2.68 -9.64
CA VAL A 89 0.51 -1.26 -9.32
C VAL A 89 -0.05 -1.14 -7.91
N LEU A 90 0.64 -0.39 -7.05
CA LEU A 90 0.28 -0.22 -5.64
C LEU A 90 -0.34 1.16 -5.41
N LEU A 91 -1.64 1.20 -5.14
CA LEU A 91 -2.42 2.42 -4.90
C LEU A 91 -2.60 2.61 -3.39
N HIS A 92 -2.06 3.70 -2.86
CA HIS A 92 -2.05 4.00 -1.43
C HIS A 92 -3.40 4.49 -0.88
N GLY A 93 -3.58 4.39 0.45
CA GLY A 93 -4.71 4.95 1.17
C GLY A 93 -4.60 6.47 1.39
N LYS A 94 -5.68 7.08 1.88
CA LYS A 94 -5.79 8.56 2.02
C LYS A 94 -4.74 9.16 2.94
N ASN A 95 -4.37 8.52 4.04
CA ASN A 95 -3.37 9.03 4.99
C ASN A 95 -1.94 8.52 4.68
N PHE A 96 -1.78 7.85 3.57
CA PHE A 96 -0.54 7.20 3.15
C PHE A 96 -0.04 7.73 1.81
N CYS A 97 1.19 7.37 1.50
CA CYS A 97 1.90 7.67 0.26
C CYS A 97 2.42 6.37 -0.38
N ALA A 98 2.95 6.46 -1.59
CA ALA A 98 3.65 5.35 -2.21
C ALA A 98 4.76 4.76 -1.31
N ALA A 99 5.45 5.61 -0.53
CA ALA A 99 6.48 5.19 0.42
C ALA A 99 6.01 4.17 1.46
N THR A 100 4.74 4.18 1.84
CA THR A 100 4.20 3.24 2.85
C THR A 100 4.11 1.79 2.36
N TRP A 101 4.26 1.58 1.06
CA TRP A 101 4.30 0.27 0.46
C TRP A 101 5.68 -0.41 0.49
N VAL A 102 6.70 0.22 1.12
CA VAL A 102 8.10 -0.23 1.05
C VAL A 102 8.30 -1.72 1.34
N GLY A 103 7.71 -2.25 2.40
CA GLY A 103 7.86 -3.66 2.78
C GLY A 103 7.21 -4.61 1.77
N THR A 104 6.00 -4.29 1.31
CA THR A 104 5.31 -5.08 0.27
C THR A 104 6.00 -4.95 -1.09
N ALA A 105 6.46 -3.75 -1.46
CA ALA A 105 7.17 -3.53 -2.72
C ALA A 105 8.47 -4.32 -2.78
N GLN A 106 9.27 -4.28 -1.70
CA GLN A 106 10.50 -5.06 -1.61
C GLN A 106 10.21 -6.56 -1.76
N PHE A 107 9.24 -7.08 -1.02
CA PHE A 107 8.86 -8.48 -1.08
C PHE A 107 8.44 -8.90 -2.51
N LEU A 108 7.60 -8.12 -3.18
CA LEU A 108 7.15 -8.41 -4.54
C LEU A 108 8.31 -8.37 -5.55
N VAL A 109 9.21 -7.41 -5.43
CA VAL A 109 10.40 -7.29 -6.30
C VAL A 109 11.34 -8.49 -6.12
N GLU A 110 11.54 -8.99 -4.90
CA GLU A 110 12.30 -10.20 -4.59
C GLU A 110 11.67 -11.45 -5.24
N HIS A 111 10.33 -11.45 -5.46
CA HIS A 111 9.61 -12.52 -6.17
C HIS A 111 9.45 -12.27 -7.69
N GLY A 112 10.21 -11.34 -8.24
CA GLY A 112 10.28 -11.12 -9.68
C GLY A 112 9.21 -10.19 -10.28
N TYR A 113 8.39 -9.54 -9.47
CA TYR A 113 7.40 -8.58 -9.94
C TYR A 113 8.02 -7.19 -10.15
N ARG A 114 7.67 -6.51 -11.27
CA ARG A 114 7.86 -5.07 -11.39
C ARG A 114 6.81 -4.37 -10.55
N VAL A 115 7.20 -3.42 -9.71
CA VAL A 115 6.29 -2.66 -8.85
C VAL A 115 6.27 -1.21 -9.26
N ILE A 116 5.07 -0.67 -9.51
CA ILE A 116 4.83 0.76 -9.75
C ILE A 116 3.95 1.27 -8.62
N ALA A 117 4.42 2.29 -7.91
CA ALA A 117 3.68 2.89 -6.81
C ALA A 117 3.61 4.41 -7.00
N PRO A 118 2.50 4.94 -7.54
CA PRO A 118 2.30 6.38 -7.68
C PRO A 118 1.78 7.01 -6.39
N ASP A 119 2.18 8.25 -6.14
CA ASP A 119 1.41 9.18 -5.33
C ASP A 119 0.30 9.77 -6.20
N GLN A 120 -0.95 9.63 -5.82
CA GLN A 120 -2.04 10.21 -6.60
C GLN A 120 -2.01 11.74 -6.54
N ILE A 121 -2.59 12.41 -7.55
CA ILE A 121 -2.75 13.88 -7.54
C ILE A 121 -3.50 14.30 -6.27
N GLY A 122 -3.01 15.32 -5.60
CA GLY A 122 -3.49 15.78 -4.29
C GLY A 122 -2.77 15.16 -3.09
N PHE A 123 -1.89 14.18 -3.32
CA PHE A 123 -1.18 13.46 -2.26
C PHE A 123 0.34 13.65 -2.34
N CYS A 124 0.97 13.61 -1.23
CA CYS A 124 2.40 13.41 -0.99
C CYS A 124 3.32 14.19 -1.95
N LYS A 125 4.13 13.53 -2.78
CA LYS A 125 5.06 14.21 -3.71
C LYS A 125 4.42 14.65 -5.04
N SER A 126 3.13 14.40 -5.23
CA SER A 126 2.39 14.86 -6.41
C SER A 126 1.76 16.22 -6.22
N THR A 127 1.48 16.90 -7.33
CA THR A 127 0.85 18.23 -7.37
C THR A 127 -0.43 18.29 -6.54
N LYS A 128 -0.59 19.37 -5.79
CA LYS A 128 -1.80 19.75 -5.04
C LYS A 128 -2.43 20.99 -5.67
N PRO A 129 -3.34 20.81 -6.63
CA PRO A 129 -3.93 21.95 -7.34
C PRO A 129 -4.90 22.73 -6.44
N GLU A 130 -4.94 24.06 -6.60
CA GLU A 130 -5.90 24.91 -5.90
C GLU A 130 -7.33 24.67 -6.35
N LYS A 131 -7.51 24.37 -7.64
CA LYS A 131 -8.81 24.13 -8.28
C LYS A 131 -8.76 22.83 -9.04
N TYR A 132 -9.45 21.83 -8.53
CA TYR A 132 -9.52 20.51 -9.14
C TYR A 132 -10.77 19.77 -8.68
N GLN A 133 -11.49 19.19 -9.60
CA GLN A 133 -12.61 18.31 -9.28
C GLN A 133 -12.10 16.88 -9.12
N TYR A 134 -11.97 16.42 -7.89
CA TYR A 134 -11.60 15.06 -7.59
C TYR A 134 -12.75 14.09 -7.85
N THR A 135 -12.50 13.09 -8.68
CA THR A 135 -13.36 11.92 -8.85
C THR A 135 -12.48 10.66 -8.99
N PHE A 136 -13.00 9.52 -8.59
CA PHE A 136 -12.25 8.25 -8.81
C PHE A 136 -12.07 7.97 -10.30
N GLN A 137 -13.00 8.42 -11.16
CA GLN A 137 -12.85 8.34 -12.61
C GLN A 137 -11.64 9.15 -13.09
N GLN A 138 -11.50 10.39 -12.61
CA GLN A 138 -10.38 11.24 -13.01
C GLN A 138 -9.03 10.68 -12.50
N LEU A 139 -8.99 10.21 -11.26
CA LEU A 139 -7.78 9.54 -10.74
C LEU A 139 -7.46 8.27 -11.53
N GLY A 140 -8.47 7.51 -11.95
CA GLY A 140 -8.32 6.36 -12.83
C GLY A 140 -7.75 6.72 -14.21
N VAL A 141 -8.23 7.82 -14.82
CA VAL A 141 -7.69 8.36 -16.08
C VAL A 141 -6.22 8.78 -15.90
N ASN A 142 -5.89 9.48 -14.83
CA ASN A 142 -4.51 9.90 -14.54
C ASN A 142 -3.59 8.69 -14.34
N THR A 143 -4.04 7.69 -13.58
CA THR A 143 -3.30 6.44 -13.35
C THR A 143 -3.07 5.69 -14.68
N LYS A 144 -4.11 5.62 -15.55
CA LYS A 144 -3.97 5.01 -16.88
C LYS A 144 -2.93 5.74 -17.74
N ALA A 145 -2.95 7.07 -17.73
CA ALA A 145 -1.99 7.87 -18.49
C ALA A 145 -0.54 7.61 -18.04
N LEU A 146 -0.30 7.50 -16.74
CA LEU A 146 1.00 7.08 -16.20
C LEU A 146 1.39 5.68 -16.69
N LEU A 147 0.49 4.70 -16.61
CA LEU A 147 0.78 3.33 -17.01
C LEU A 147 1.03 3.22 -18.53
N ASP A 148 0.29 3.96 -19.33
CA ASP A 148 0.53 4.05 -20.80
C ASP A 148 1.91 4.68 -21.09
N HIS A 149 2.30 5.74 -20.38
CA HIS A 149 3.63 6.36 -20.46
C HIS A 149 4.75 5.37 -20.12
N LEU A 150 4.54 4.50 -19.14
CA LEU A 150 5.50 3.48 -18.71
C LEU A 150 5.46 2.20 -19.55
N GLY A 151 4.63 2.16 -20.60
CA GLY A 151 4.48 1.00 -21.50
C GLY A 151 3.82 -0.21 -20.83
N VAL A 152 3.01 0.00 -19.79
CA VAL A 152 2.32 -1.07 -19.05
C VAL A 152 0.96 -1.32 -19.67
N SER A 153 0.85 -2.39 -20.45
CA SER A 153 -0.41 -2.76 -21.11
C SER A 153 -1.41 -3.43 -20.17
N HIS A 154 -0.92 -4.26 -19.23
CA HIS A 154 -1.72 -5.03 -18.27
C HIS A 154 -0.99 -5.10 -16.93
N ALA A 155 -1.71 -5.01 -15.81
CA ALA A 155 -1.15 -5.08 -14.48
C ALA A 155 -2.08 -5.76 -13.48
N VAL A 156 -1.53 -6.26 -12.37
CA VAL A 156 -2.28 -6.48 -11.14
C VAL A 156 -2.49 -5.12 -10.49
N MET A 157 -3.73 -4.73 -10.28
CA MET A 157 -4.07 -3.46 -9.61
C MET A 157 -4.34 -3.74 -8.14
N MET A 158 -3.45 -3.28 -7.27
CA MET A 158 -3.57 -3.47 -5.82
C MET A 158 -3.82 -2.14 -5.13
N GLY A 159 -4.87 -2.06 -4.33
CA GLY A 159 -5.23 -0.83 -3.63
C GLY A 159 -5.58 -1.05 -2.17
N HIS A 160 -5.04 -0.18 -1.31
CA HIS A 160 -5.35 -0.12 0.12
C HIS A 160 -6.32 1.02 0.41
N SER A 161 -7.36 0.76 1.22
CA SER A 161 -8.26 1.81 1.70
C SER A 161 -8.91 2.58 0.53
N THR A 162 -8.70 3.89 0.44
CA THR A 162 -9.11 4.74 -0.70
C THR A 162 -8.48 4.30 -2.02
N GLY A 163 -7.23 3.82 -1.98
CA GLY A 163 -6.59 3.20 -3.14
C GLY A 163 -7.33 1.96 -3.63
N GLY A 164 -8.02 1.24 -2.74
CA GLY A 164 -8.92 0.15 -3.09
C GLY A 164 -10.16 0.62 -3.87
N MET A 165 -10.76 1.76 -3.47
CA MET A 165 -11.84 2.38 -4.27
C MET A 165 -11.34 2.78 -5.67
N LEU A 166 -10.14 3.36 -5.74
CA LEU A 166 -9.52 3.71 -7.03
C LEU A 166 -9.22 2.47 -7.88
N ALA A 167 -8.70 1.40 -7.29
CA ALA A 167 -8.42 0.15 -7.99
C ALA A 167 -9.71 -0.47 -8.56
N ILE A 168 -10.80 -0.48 -7.80
CA ILE A 168 -12.12 -0.91 -8.25
C ILE A 168 -12.60 -0.04 -9.41
N ARG A 169 -12.54 1.28 -9.26
CA ARG A 169 -12.94 2.20 -10.33
C ARG A 169 -12.11 2.00 -11.60
N TYR A 170 -10.81 1.80 -11.46
CA TYR A 170 -9.91 1.51 -12.58
C TYR A 170 -10.31 0.20 -13.29
N ALA A 171 -10.58 -0.86 -12.53
CA ALA A 171 -10.98 -2.15 -13.08
C ALA A 171 -12.35 -2.10 -13.78
N LEU A 172 -13.29 -1.26 -13.29
CA LEU A 172 -14.58 -1.03 -13.94
C LEU A 172 -14.44 -0.24 -15.26
N MET A 173 -13.51 0.73 -15.31
CA MET A 173 -13.26 1.55 -16.51
C MET A 173 -12.43 0.84 -17.58
N TYR A 174 -11.46 0.02 -17.15
CA TYR A 174 -10.45 -0.60 -18.02
C TYR A 174 -10.24 -2.08 -17.68
N PRO A 175 -11.29 -2.92 -17.71
CA PRO A 175 -11.19 -4.32 -17.31
C PRO A 175 -10.15 -5.10 -18.13
N GLU A 176 -9.97 -4.75 -19.40
CA GLU A 176 -8.99 -5.37 -20.28
C GLU A 176 -7.54 -5.08 -19.90
N LYS A 177 -7.29 -4.06 -19.08
CA LYS A 177 -5.94 -3.69 -18.61
C LYS A 177 -5.59 -4.30 -17.24
N VAL A 178 -6.54 -4.99 -16.60
CA VAL A 178 -6.39 -5.53 -15.25
C VAL A 178 -6.32 -7.06 -15.29
N LYS A 179 -5.16 -7.61 -14.96
CA LYS A 179 -4.98 -9.06 -14.83
C LYS A 179 -5.72 -9.60 -13.60
N GLN A 180 -5.59 -8.89 -12.49
CA GLN A 180 -6.22 -9.22 -11.22
C GLN A 180 -6.36 -7.93 -10.40
N LEU A 181 -7.45 -7.85 -9.62
CA LEU A 181 -7.68 -6.80 -8.65
C LEU A 181 -7.35 -7.32 -7.25
N VAL A 182 -6.52 -6.60 -6.50
CA VAL A 182 -6.18 -6.92 -5.10
C VAL A 182 -6.63 -5.78 -4.20
N LEU A 183 -7.50 -6.07 -3.27
CA LEU A 183 -8.16 -5.09 -2.39
C LEU A 183 -7.75 -5.32 -0.95
N VAL A 184 -7.01 -4.39 -0.38
CA VAL A 184 -6.54 -4.43 1.01
C VAL A 184 -7.37 -3.48 1.84
N ASN A 185 -8.24 -4.01 2.69
CA ASN A 185 -9.16 -3.22 3.52
C ASN A 185 -9.74 -2.01 2.76
N PRO A 186 -10.34 -2.19 1.56
CA PRO A 186 -10.84 -1.07 0.78
C PRO A 186 -11.97 -0.36 1.54
N VAL A 187 -11.99 0.97 1.55
CA VAL A 187 -13.15 1.71 2.04
C VAL A 187 -14.25 1.76 0.97
N GLY A 188 -15.45 2.22 1.32
CA GLY A 188 -16.58 2.28 0.37
C GLY A 188 -17.29 0.95 0.14
N LEU A 189 -17.05 -0.07 0.97
CA LEU A 189 -17.84 -1.31 0.99
C LEU A 189 -19.21 -1.14 1.66
N GLU A 190 -19.50 0.04 2.15
CA GLU A 190 -20.80 0.46 2.70
C GLU A 190 -21.11 1.88 2.23
N ASP A 191 -22.40 2.23 2.09
CA ASP A 191 -22.81 3.59 1.83
C ASP A 191 -23.13 4.29 3.17
N TRP A 192 -22.24 5.19 3.56
CA TRP A 192 -22.34 5.95 4.80
C TRP A 192 -23.56 6.88 4.83
N LYS A 193 -23.94 7.46 3.68
CA LYS A 193 -25.13 8.32 3.54
C LYS A 193 -26.40 7.52 3.76
N ALA A 194 -26.49 6.35 3.12
CA ALA A 194 -27.63 5.43 3.30
C ALA A 194 -27.75 4.90 4.74
N LYS A 195 -26.62 4.86 5.48
CA LYS A 195 -26.60 4.51 6.91
C LYS A 195 -26.92 5.70 7.83
N GLY A 196 -27.18 6.88 7.31
CA GLY A 196 -27.65 8.03 8.08
C GLY A 196 -26.56 8.99 8.54
N ILE A 197 -25.34 8.94 7.95
CA ILE A 197 -24.35 9.99 8.21
C ILE A 197 -24.73 11.24 7.42
N PRO A 198 -24.91 12.41 8.08
CA PRO A 198 -25.13 13.67 7.40
C PRO A 198 -23.97 14.01 6.46
N TYR A 199 -24.28 14.69 5.36
CA TYR A 199 -23.23 15.16 4.45
C TYR A 199 -22.35 16.22 5.12
N PRO A 200 -21.05 15.96 5.34
CA PRO A 200 -20.12 16.97 5.77
C PRO A 200 -19.69 17.82 4.57
N THR A 201 -19.87 19.13 4.65
CA THR A 201 -19.44 20.04 3.59
C THR A 201 -17.92 20.06 3.42
N VAL A 202 -17.43 20.47 2.24
CA VAL A 202 -15.99 20.65 2.00
C VAL A 202 -15.37 21.58 3.04
N ASP A 203 -16.07 22.65 3.45
CA ASP A 203 -15.59 23.58 4.47
C ASP A 203 -15.43 22.90 5.84
N GLN A 204 -16.36 22.02 6.21
CA GLN A 204 -16.25 21.23 7.45
C GLN A 204 -15.07 20.27 7.40
N TRP A 205 -14.85 19.60 6.26
CA TRP A 205 -13.66 18.78 6.06
C TRP A 205 -12.38 19.62 6.14
N TYR A 206 -12.35 20.79 5.51
CA TYR A 206 -11.19 21.69 5.53
C TYR A 206 -10.83 22.13 6.96
N GLN A 207 -11.82 22.56 7.75
CA GLN A 207 -11.58 22.93 9.15
C GLN A 207 -11.07 21.74 9.98
N ARG A 208 -11.61 20.54 9.73
CA ARG A 208 -11.13 19.31 10.37
C ARG A 208 -9.68 19.03 10.01
N GLU A 209 -9.31 19.15 8.75
CA GLU A 209 -7.96 18.87 8.24
C GLU A 209 -6.94 19.91 8.74
N LEU A 210 -7.31 21.19 8.84
CA LEU A 210 -6.45 22.21 9.46
C LEU A 210 -6.07 21.87 10.92
N GLY A 211 -6.84 21.04 11.62
CA GLY A 211 -6.53 20.54 12.96
C GLY A 211 -5.61 19.32 12.99
N THR A 212 -5.10 18.85 11.86
CA THR A 212 -4.24 17.66 11.78
C THR A 212 -2.87 17.91 12.40
N ASN A 213 -2.43 16.97 13.24
CA ASN A 213 -1.10 16.94 13.86
C ASN A 213 -0.69 15.50 14.17
N ALA A 214 0.58 15.27 14.49
CA ALA A 214 1.11 13.93 14.74
C ALA A 214 0.38 13.16 15.86
N GLY A 215 0.02 13.84 16.94
CA GLY A 215 -0.72 13.23 18.05
C GLY A 215 -2.10 12.71 17.65
N ARG A 216 -2.83 13.50 16.86
CA ARG A 216 -4.15 13.13 16.34
C ARG A 216 -4.05 11.96 15.34
N VAL A 217 -3.10 12.01 14.43
CA VAL A 217 -2.86 10.94 13.45
C VAL A 217 -2.47 9.64 14.17
N ARG A 218 -1.50 9.70 15.07
CA ARG A 218 -1.04 8.55 15.87
C ARG A 218 -2.17 7.90 16.66
N ASN A 219 -3.00 8.69 17.33
CA ASN A 219 -4.12 8.16 18.10
C ASN A 219 -5.17 7.49 17.22
N TYR A 220 -5.46 8.07 16.07
CA TYR A 220 -6.37 7.49 15.09
C TYR A 220 -5.82 6.17 14.52
N GLU A 221 -4.57 6.15 14.05
CA GLU A 221 -3.96 4.95 13.48
C GLU A 221 -3.82 3.84 14.53
N ARG A 222 -3.37 4.17 15.75
CA ARG A 222 -3.28 3.21 16.83
C ARG A 222 -4.61 2.52 17.09
N SER A 223 -5.70 3.29 17.20
CA SER A 223 -7.02 2.74 17.52
C SER A 223 -7.67 2.00 16.36
N THR A 224 -7.48 2.47 15.14
CA THR A 224 -8.22 2.03 13.94
C THR A 224 -7.39 1.12 13.05
N TYR A 225 -6.09 1.46 12.82
CA TYR A 225 -5.25 0.72 11.89
C TYR A 225 -4.53 -0.45 12.54
N TYR A 226 -4.13 -0.30 13.82
CA TYR A 226 -3.26 -1.25 14.51
C TYR A 226 -3.90 -1.90 15.74
N VAL A 227 -5.22 -1.84 15.87
CA VAL A 227 -6.00 -2.53 16.92
C VAL A 227 -5.52 -2.21 18.33
N GLY A 228 -5.23 -0.93 18.59
CA GLY A 228 -4.72 -0.45 19.88
C GLY A 228 -3.22 -0.66 20.12
N GLN A 229 -2.54 -1.42 19.26
CA GLN A 229 -1.10 -1.63 19.34
C GLN A 229 -0.33 -0.40 18.85
N TRP A 230 0.88 -0.22 19.35
CA TRP A 230 1.81 0.79 18.84
C TRP A 230 3.24 0.27 18.87
N ARG A 231 3.95 0.42 17.76
CA ARG A 231 5.36 0.05 17.59
C ARG A 231 6.09 1.22 16.94
N GLU A 232 7.41 1.27 17.09
CA GLU A 232 8.24 2.36 16.59
C GLU A 232 8.15 2.51 15.06
N GLU A 233 8.06 1.40 14.34
CA GLU A 233 7.94 1.41 12.86
C GLU A 233 6.64 2.06 12.36
N PHE A 234 5.62 2.22 13.19
CA PHE A 234 4.37 2.90 12.85
C PHE A 234 4.49 4.43 12.92
N GLU A 235 5.58 4.95 13.52
CA GLU A 235 5.78 6.39 13.64
C GLU A 235 6.13 7.06 12.30
N ALA A 236 6.89 6.39 11.42
CA ALA A 236 7.32 6.97 10.16
C ALA A 236 6.15 7.43 9.26
N PRO A 237 5.08 6.65 9.01
CA PRO A 237 3.89 7.10 8.30
C PRO A 237 3.19 8.30 8.97
N VAL A 238 3.12 8.32 10.31
CA VAL A 238 2.53 9.43 11.07
C VAL A 238 3.28 10.73 10.83
N GLN A 239 4.61 10.71 10.99
CA GLN A 239 5.46 11.89 10.80
C GLN A 239 5.46 12.36 9.35
N MET A 240 5.46 11.44 8.40
CA MET A 240 5.33 11.73 6.97
C MET A 240 4.04 12.50 6.68
N TYR A 241 2.91 12.02 7.13
CA TYR A 241 1.60 12.64 6.86
C TYR A 241 1.44 13.94 7.65
N ALA A 242 1.66 13.92 8.96
CA ALA A 242 1.48 15.08 9.82
C ALA A 242 2.46 16.22 9.52
N GLY A 243 3.69 15.87 9.08
CA GLY A 243 4.73 16.86 8.78
C GLY A 243 4.36 17.83 7.65
N MET A 244 3.53 17.42 6.69
CA MET A 244 3.00 18.31 5.64
C MET A 244 2.06 19.38 6.23
N TYR A 245 1.37 19.08 7.33
CA TYR A 245 0.48 20.03 8.02
C TYR A 245 1.22 20.96 8.99
N GLN A 246 2.50 20.69 9.27
CA GLN A 246 3.36 21.58 10.05
C GLN A 246 4.14 22.55 9.18
N GLY A 247 4.19 22.32 7.87
CA GLY A 247 4.94 23.10 6.90
C GLY A 247 4.17 24.31 6.34
N PRO A 248 4.84 25.09 5.49
CA PRO A 248 4.27 26.32 4.89
C PRO A 248 3.10 26.04 3.94
N GLY A 249 2.96 24.79 3.48
CA GLY A 249 1.87 24.36 2.60
C GLY A 249 0.64 23.80 3.31
N ARG A 250 0.50 23.98 4.63
CA ARG A 250 -0.59 23.44 5.44
C ARG A 250 -1.98 23.65 4.83
N GLU A 251 -2.25 24.86 4.35
CA GLU A 251 -3.56 25.23 3.83
C GLU A 251 -3.88 24.48 2.53
N ILE A 252 -2.95 24.42 1.57
CA ILE A 252 -3.18 23.72 0.32
C ILE A 252 -3.24 22.19 0.53
N VAL A 253 -2.48 21.63 1.48
CA VAL A 253 -2.57 20.22 1.88
C VAL A 253 -3.95 19.93 2.47
N ALA A 254 -4.39 20.74 3.43
CA ALA A 254 -5.71 20.59 4.06
C ALA A 254 -6.86 20.76 3.07
N TRP A 255 -6.73 21.70 2.12
CA TRP A 255 -7.73 21.94 1.08
C TRP A 255 -7.88 20.71 0.15
N ASN A 256 -6.78 20.22 -0.41
CA ASN A 256 -6.83 19.03 -1.25
C ASN A 256 -7.34 17.80 -0.48
N SER A 257 -6.92 17.65 0.77
CA SER A 257 -7.41 16.60 1.66
C SER A 257 -8.92 16.67 1.89
N ALA A 258 -9.47 17.87 2.06
CA ALA A 258 -10.92 18.10 2.21
C ALA A 258 -11.69 17.71 0.94
N LEU A 259 -11.22 18.12 -0.23
CA LEU A 259 -11.82 17.75 -1.52
C LEU A 259 -11.78 16.23 -1.75
N ILE A 260 -10.71 15.58 -1.33
CA ILE A 260 -10.56 14.12 -1.41
C ILE A 260 -11.52 13.42 -0.45
N TYR A 261 -11.73 13.92 0.77
CA TYR A 261 -12.76 13.38 1.67
C TYR A 261 -14.16 13.50 1.09
N ASP A 262 -14.47 14.64 0.47
CA ASP A 262 -15.75 14.83 -0.23
C ASP A 262 -15.91 13.80 -1.37
N MET A 263 -14.88 13.60 -2.19
CA MET A 263 -14.86 12.57 -3.24
C MET A 263 -15.15 11.18 -2.64
N ILE A 264 -14.43 10.79 -1.59
CA ILE A 264 -14.59 9.49 -0.96
C ILE A 264 -16.01 9.31 -0.43
N PHE A 265 -16.55 10.31 0.27
CA PHE A 265 -17.87 10.25 0.88
C PHE A 265 -19.01 10.24 -0.13
N THR A 266 -18.87 11.00 -1.23
CA THR A 266 -19.93 11.17 -2.22
C THR A 266 -19.96 10.12 -3.33
N GLN A 267 -18.88 9.35 -3.50
CA GLN A 267 -18.71 8.37 -4.59
C GLN A 267 -18.51 6.93 -4.08
N PRO A 268 -19.49 6.35 -3.36
CA PRO A 268 -19.38 4.97 -2.88
C PRO A 268 -19.34 3.99 -4.07
N ILE A 269 -18.48 2.98 -3.95
CA ILE A 269 -18.31 1.92 -4.96
C ILE A 269 -19.20 0.70 -4.69
N PHE A 270 -19.86 0.66 -3.56
CA PHE A 270 -20.66 -0.47 -3.06
C PHE A 270 -21.70 -0.99 -4.06
N TYR A 271 -22.30 -0.08 -4.83
CA TYR A 271 -23.37 -0.40 -5.79
C TYR A 271 -22.87 -1.02 -7.10
N GLU A 272 -21.55 -1.00 -7.35
CA GLU A 272 -20.97 -1.41 -8.63
C GLU A 272 -20.11 -2.69 -8.50
N LEU A 273 -19.99 -3.26 -7.31
CA LEU A 273 -19.14 -4.44 -7.06
C LEU A 273 -19.54 -5.66 -7.92
N GLU A 274 -20.84 -5.82 -8.20
CA GLU A 274 -21.38 -6.89 -9.02
C GLU A 274 -21.01 -6.78 -10.52
N GLN A 275 -20.51 -5.59 -10.94
CA GLN A 275 -20.11 -5.33 -12.31
C GLN A 275 -18.63 -5.65 -12.59
N LEU A 276 -17.86 -6.00 -11.55
CA LEU A 276 -16.45 -6.38 -11.69
C LEU A 276 -16.33 -7.67 -12.51
N LYS A 277 -15.49 -7.63 -13.55
CA LYS A 277 -15.28 -8.74 -14.49
C LYS A 277 -13.95 -9.47 -14.33
N VAL A 278 -13.09 -8.94 -13.45
CA VAL A 278 -11.72 -9.43 -13.27
C VAL A 278 -11.61 -10.25 -11.98
N PRO A 279 -10.72 -11.26 -11.93
CA PRO A 279 -10.42 -11.97 -10.70
C PRO A 279 -10.07 -10.99 -9.58
N THR A 280 -10.69 -11.12 -8.42
CA THR A 280 -10.55 -10.17 -7.32
C THR A 280 -10.15 -10.87 -6.03
N LEU A 281 -9.01 -10.48 -5.46
CA LEU A 281 -8.53 -10.92 -4.15
C LEU A 281 -8.86 -9.87 -3.11
N LEU A 282 -9.58 -10.23 -2.06
CA LEU A 282 -9.88 -9.41 -0.90
C LEU A 282 -8.96 -9.85 0.25
N LEU A 283 -8.15 -8.95 0.78
CA LEU A 283 -7.27 -9.13 1.94
C LEU A 283 -7.80 -8.24 3.07
N ILE A 284 -8.46 -8.83 4.06
CA ILE A 284 -9.25 -8.09 5.04
C ILE A 284 -8.77 -8.34 6.46
N GLY A 285 -8.25 -7.31 7.13
CA GLY A 285 -8.09 -7.29 8.58
C GLY A 285 -9.47 -7.13 9.25
N THR A 286 -9.93 -8.16 9.95
CA THR A 286 -11.33 -8.20 10.47
C THR A 286 -11.56 -7.27 11.65
N LYS A 287 -10.49 -6.78 12.28
CA LYS A 287 -10.57 -5.80 13.38
C LYS A 287 -10.62 -4.35 12.91
N ASP A 288 -10.60 -4.13 11.61
CA ASP A 288 -10.76 -2.79 11.03
C ASP A 288 -12.14 -2.21 11.37
N THR A 289 -12.14 -0.96 11.83
CA THR A 289 -13.35 -0.19 12.17
C THR A 289 -13.44 1.13 11.40
N THR A 290 -12.69 1.24 10.30
CA THR A 290 -12.63 2.46 9.49
C THR A 290 -13.97 2.74 8.82
N ALA A 291 -14.47 3.94 9.03
CA ALA A 291 -15.61 4.49 8.27
C ALA A 291 -15.39 5.99 8.07
N ILE A 292 -15.63 6.44 6.84
CA ILE A 292 -15.47 7.86 6.51
C ILE A 292 -16.61 8.66 7.14
N ALA A 293 -16.30 9.85 7.62
CA ALA A 293 -17.26 10.75 8.32
C ALA A 293 -17.85 10.16 9.62
N LYS A 294 -17.23 9.13 10.20
CA LYS A 294 -17.70 8.51 11.46
C LYS A 294 -17.84 9.53 12.60
N ASP A 295 -16.97 10.56 12.63
CA ASP A 295 -17.02 11.63 13.61
C ASP A 295 -18.26 12.52 13.49
N PHE A 296 -18.83 12.62 12.29
CA PHE A 296 -20.07 13.37 12.00
C PHE A 296 -21.33 12.52 12.19
N ALA A 297 -21.18 11.21 12.36
CA ALA A 297 -22.32 10.30 12.53
C ALA A 297 -23.02 10.53 13.86
N PRO A 298 -24.35 10.40 13.91
CA PRO A 298 -25.10 10.28 15.17
C PRO A 298 -24.53 9.18 16.06
N THR A 299 -24.63 9.36 17.38
CA THR A 299 -24.01 8.45 18.36
C THR A 299 -24.51 7.00 18.20
N GLU A 300 -25.79 6.82 17.90
CA GLU A 300 -26.43 5.53 17.69
C GLU A 300 -26.00 4.84 16.39
N ILE A 301 -25.53 5.59 15.39
CA ILE A 301 -25.09 5.06 14.10
C ILE A 301 -23.61 4.62 14.14
N ARG A 302 -22.77 5.32 14.92
CA ARG A 302 -21.30 5.07 14.97
C ARG A 302 -20.91 3.61 15.17
N PRO A 303 -21.55 2.83 16.08
CA PRO A 303 -21.21 1.42 16.29
C PRO A 303 -21.56 0.51 15.08
N LEU A 304 -22.43 0.95 14.19
CA LEU A 304 -22.89 0.19 13.02
C LEU A 304 -21.97 0.36 11.79
N LEU A 305 -20.96 1.23 11.90
CA LEU A 305 -20.07 1.61 10.80
C LEU A 305 -18.74 0.89 10.89
N GLY A 306 -18.19 0.51 9.73
CA GLY A 306 -16.84 -0.02 9.63
C GLY A 306 -16.70 -1.45 10.20
N ASN A 307 -17.72 -2.28 10.09
CA ASN A 307 -17.64 -3.68 10.54
C ASN A 307 -17.02 -4.55 9.44
N TYR A 308 -15.69 -4.55 9.32
CA TYR A 308 -14.99 -5.25 8.24
C TYR A 308 -15.10 -6.78 8.30
N SER A 309 -15.34 -7.38 9.46
CA SER A 309 -15.63 -8.81 9.56
C SER A 309 -16.92 -9.22 8.81
N GLN A 310 -17.83 -8.27 8.59
CA GLN A 310 -19.05 -8.46 7.79
C GLN A 310 -18.90 -7.85 6.40
N LEU A 311 -18.30 -6.66 6.29
CA LEU A 311 -18.14 -5.94 5.02
C LEU A 311 -17.29 -6.73 4.00
N GLY A 312 -16.20 -7.37 4.45
CA GLY A 312 -15.38 -8.23 3.59
C GLY A 312 -16.17 -9.39 3.00
N LYS A 313 -16.94 -10.11 3.83
CA LYS A 313 -17.80 -11.22 3.40
C LYS A 313 -18.92 -10.77 2.47
N ALA A 314 -19.54 -9.63 2.78
CA ALA A 314 -20.59 -9.05 1.93
C ALA A 314 -20.04 -8.63 0.55
N ALA A 315 -18.85 -8.04 0.51
CA ALA A 315 -18.18 -7.67 -0.74
C ALA A 315 -17.81 -8.93 -1.55
N ALA A 316 -17.21 -9.94 -0.91
CA ALA A 316 -16.85 -11.19 -1.56
C ALA A 316 -18.08 -11.89 -2.17
N LYS A 317 -19.23 -11.82 -1.51
CA LYS A 317 -20.48 -12.38 -2.05
C LYS A 317 -21.01 -11.61 -3.27
N LYS A 318 -20.75 -10.30 -3.34
CA LYS A 318 -21.19 -9.43 -4.45
C LYS A 318 -20.29 -9.51 -5.67
N ILE A 319 -19.00 -9.68 -5.48
CA ILE A 319 -18.01 -9.70 -6.57
C ILE A 319 -18.00 -11.10 -7.22
N PRO A 320 -18.26 -11.21 -8.54
CA PRO A 320 -18.48 -12.53 -9.18
C PRO A 320 -17.29 -13.49 -9.09
N GLN A 321 -16.05 -12.98 -9.10
CA GLN A 321 -14.82 -13.78 -9.08
C GLN A 321 -13.96 -13.37 -7.88
N ALA A 322 -14.54 -13.40 -6.68
CA ALA A 322 -13.85 -13.01 -5.46
C ALA A 322 -13.21 -14.19 -4.73
N THR A 323 -11.98 -13.99 -4.29
CA THR A 323 -11.32 -14.78 -3.24
C THR A 323 -11.15 -13.89 -2.01
N LEU A 324 -11.57 -14.36 -0.84
CA LEU A 324 -11.45 -13.62 0.42
C LEU A 324 -10.46 -14.32 1.33
N ILE A 325 -9.48 -13.56 1.81
CA ILE A 325 -8.56 -13.95 2.89
C ILE A 325 -8.77 -12.97 4.04
N GLU A 326 -9.09 -13.51 5.22
CA GLU A 326 -9.35 -12.74 6.43
C GLU A 326 -8.16 -12.86 7.40
N PHE A 327 -7.80 -11.73 8.04
CA PHE A 327 -6.78 -11.68 9.10
C PHE A 327 -7.48 -11.33 10.42
N ASP A 328 -7.72 -12.32 11.25
CA ASP A 328 -8.59 -12.20 12.45
C ASP A 328 -8.10 -11.21 13.51
N ASN A 329 -6.81 -10.89 13.53
CA ASN A 329 -6.19 -10.03 14.54
C ASN A 329 -5.64 -8.71 13.97
N LEU A 330 -5.83 -8.44 12.67
CA LEU A 330 -5.31 -7.25 12.02
C LEU A 330 -6.41 -6.21 11.79
N GLY A 331 -5.98 -4.93 11.78
CA GLY A 331 -6.82 -3.78 11.55
C GLY A 331 -6.79 -3.30 10.10
N HIS A 332 -6.87 -1.98 9.91
CA HIS A 332 -7.02 -1.33 8.61
C HIS A 332 -5.77 -1.41 7.72
N ALA A 333 -4.58 -1.51 8.30
CA ALA A 333 -3.32 -1.55 7.55
C ALA A 333 -2.56 -2.88 7.78
N PRO A 334 -3.12 -4.04 7.37
CA PRO A 334 -2.53 -5.35 7.62
C PRO A 334 -1.13 -5.49 7.01
N GLN A 335 -0.86 -4.84 5.87
CA GLN A 335 0.44 -4.83 5.18
C GLN A 335 1.56 -4.14 5.99
N ILE A 336 1.18 -3.29 6.95
CA ILE A 336 2.12 -2.61 7.86
C ILE A 336 2.12 -3.29 9.22
N GLN A 337 0.94 -3.69 9.70
CA GLN A 337 0.76 -4.26 11.03
C GLN A 337 1.44 -5.62 11.17
N ASP A 338 1.32 -6.50 10.17
CA ASP A 338 2.01 -7.79 10.11
C ASP A 338 2.40 -8.12 8.65
N PRO A 339 3.52 -7.57 8.17
CA PRO A 339 3.95 -7.73 6.78
C PRO A 339 4.28 -9.19 6.42
N ILE A 340 4.65 -10.04 7.38
CA ILE A 340 5.01 -11.44 7.09
C ILE A 340 3.75 -12.23 6.71
N ILE A 341 2.73 -12.21 7.55
CA ILE A 341 1.47 -12.92 7.29
C ILE A 341 0.79 -12.33 6.05
N PHE A 342 0.78 -10.99 5.95
CA PHE A 342 0.17 -10.30 4.83
C PHE A 342 0.82 -10.65 3.49
N ASN A 343 2.14 -10.53 3.38
CA ASN A 343 2.85 -10.78 2.13
C ASN A 343 2.79 -12.26 1.69
N THR A 344 2.78 -13.19 2.66
CA THR A 344 2.59 -14.62 2.36
C THR A 344 1.20 -14.87 1.75
N ALA A 345 0.15 -14.33 2.34
CA ALA A 345 -1.21 -14.45 1.82
C ALA A 345 -1.39 -13.75 0.47
N LEU A 346 -0.77 -12.59 0.30
CA LEU A 346 -0.75 -11.84 -0.97
C LEU A 346 -0.15 -12.67 -2.11
N LEU A 347 1.02 -13.27 -1.89
CA LEU A 347 1.71 -14.08 -2.91
C LEU A 347 0.86 -15.29 -3.30
N GLN A 348 0.34 -16.03 -2.32
CA GLN A 348 -0.56 -17.17 -2.56
C GLN A 348 -1.80 -16.77 -3.36
N GLY A 349 -2.40 -15.61 -3.05
CA GLY A 349 -3.60 -15.12 -3.73
C GLY A 349 -3.33 -14.61 -5.15
N ILE A 350 -2.12 -14.11 -5.45
CA ILE A 350 -1.73 -13.72 -6.81
C ILE A 350 -1.42 -14.96 -7.66
N GLU A 351 -0.66 -15.89 -7.13
CA GLU A 351 -0.23 -17.11 -7.85
C GLU A 351 -1.37 -18.11 -8.06
N GLY A 352 -2.30 -18.21 -7.10
CA GLY A 352 -3.47 -19.12 -7.20
C GLY A 352 -4.55 -18.68 -8.19
N SER A 353 -4.38 -17.49 -8.79
CA SER A 353 -5.28 -16.94 -9.82
C SER A 353 -4.75 -17.11 -11.25
N ASN A 354 -3.58 -17.72 -11.42
CA ASN A 354 -2.93 -17.98 -12.72
C ASN A 354 -3.37 -19.32 -13.34
#